data_b8bd18c42e565d9dfe6d6ad28b343d9b
#
_entry.id   b8bd18c42e565d9dfe6d6ad28b343d9b
#
_cell.length_a   1.000
_cell.length_b   1.000
_cell.length_c   1.000
_cell.angle_alpha   90.00
_cell.angle_beta   90.00
_cell.angle_gamma   90.00
#
_symmetry.space_group_name_H-M   'P 1'
#
loop_
_entity.id
_entity.type
_entity.pdbx_description
1 polymer ?
#
loop_
_entity_poly.entity_id
_entity_poly.type
_entity_poly.pdbx_seq_one_letter_code
_entity_poly.pdbx_strand_id
1 'polypeptide(L)'
;MKKIFFALIVLTAISSNAQTKSILIVNGTAHLGSDSVIQNAIIGIKNGKITLLADANTTNVDKAVYDEIVEAKGKQIYPGFIAANSTLGLTEIEAVRATNDFREVGTILPNVRSLIAYNTDSKIIPTIRSNGILLAQITPRGGIISGTSSVLMLDGWNWEDAAYKVDEGIHLNWPRIQSRKYLDEDNIYPGPYEKNKDYIKQTTDLQSFFADAKAYNESTFREEKNLRFESMKGLFDGSQTLYIHSNDVKEIVEAVSFSKQFSLKKVAIVGGRDTWKITSLLKENNISVIVSLLHDLPEHPENDIDQPYKLPYLLQQAGVLFCLNNEGNMEVMNLRNLPFQAGTAVAYGLTKEQALKAITLNAAKILGIDKTTGSIELGKDATLFISTGDAFDMRTNNLERAFIKGKNIELNNDQKTLYETYKKKYSLK
;
A
#
# COMPACT_ATOMS: atom_id res chain seq x y z
N MET A 1 31.42 14.55 63.13
CA MET A 1 30.11 14.71 62.44
C MET A 1 30.38 15.15 60.99
N LYS A 2 30.38 14.19 60.09
CA LYS A 2 30.65 14.46 58.70
C LYS A 2 29.32 14.72 57.96
N LYS A 3 29.12 15.92 57.43
CA LYS A 3 27.99 16.28 56.56
C LYS A 3 28.26 15.75 55.16
N ILE A 4 27.48 14.78 54.72
CA ILE A 4 27.49 14.28 53.34
C ILE A 4 26.56 15.18 52.53
N PHE A 5 27.13 15.94 51.59
CA PHE A 5 26.40 16.69 50.58
C PHE A 5 25.98 15.72 49.46
N PHE A 6 24.70 15.47 49.35
CA PHE A 6 24.12 14.70 48.21
C PHE A 6 23.86 15.69 47.09
N ALA A 7 24.73 15.73 46.09
CA ALA A 7 24.49 16.49 44.88
C ALA A 7 23.52 15.69 43.98
N LEU A 8 22.28 16.12 43.91
CA LEU A 8 21.27 15.61 43.01
C LEU A 8 21.57 16.13 41.57
N ILE A 9 22.26 15.34 40.75
CA ILE A 9 22.41 15.63 39.34
C ILE A 9 21.10 15.24 38.66
N VAL A 10 20.27 16.25 38.43
CA VAL A 10 19.10 16.10 37.52
C VAL A 10 19.64 15.99 36.11
N LEU A 11 19.74 14.76 35.60
CA LEU A 11 19.92 14.51 34.17
C LEU A 11 18.63 14.91 33.46
N THR A 12 18.55 16.15 32.99
CA THR A 12 17.57 16.51 31.98
C THR A 12 17.98 15.78 30.70
N ALA A 13 17.29 14.68 30.40
CA ALA A 13 17.33 14.07 29.08
C ALA A 13 16.78 15.12 28.09
N ILE A 14 17.66 15.87 27.47
CA ILE A 14 17.35 16.65 26.32
C ILE A 14 17.04 15.63 25.23
N SER A 15 15.77 15.34 25.03
CA SER A 15 15.31 14.66 23.83
C SER A 15 15.70 15.57 22.67
N SER A 16 16.85 15.30 22.09
CA SER A 16 17.27 15.93 20.84
C SER A 16 16.33 15.45 19.75
N ASN A 17 15.15 16.08 19.65
CA ASN A 17 14.39 16.05 18.43
C ASN A 17 15.28 16.70 17.40
N ALA A 18 15.95 15.90 16.56
CA ALA A 18 16.65 16.39 15.40
C ALA A 18 15.61 17.17 14.59
N GLN A 19 15.65 18.49 14.71
CA GLN A 19 14.73 19.38 14.02
C GLN A 19 14.91 19.12 12.52
N THR A 20 13.90 18.55 11.89
CA THR A 20 13.94 18.32 10.45
C THR A 20 14.06 19.69 9.78
N LYS A 21 15.04 19.80 8.86
CA LYS A 21 15.25 21.04 8.09
C LYS A 21 13.93 21.47 7.46
N SER A 22 13.66 22.77 7.52
CA SER A 22 12.57 23.35 6.75
C SER A 22 12.97 23.47 5.28
N ILE A 23 12.09 23.02 4.38
CA ILE A 23 12.38 22.91 2.94
C ILE A 23 11.33 23.69 2.16
N LEU A 24 11.77 24.46 1.15
CA LEU A 24 10.91 25.12 0.20
C LEU A 24 11.17 24.56 -1.21
N ILE A 25 10.19 23.88 -1.79
CA ILE A 25 10.23 23.41 -3.18
C ILE A 25 9.54 24.47 -4.04
N VAL A 26 10.17 24.90 -5.14
CA VAL A 26 9.66 25.99 -5.98
C VAL A 26 9.71 25.66 -7.47
N ASN A 27 8.80 26.28 -8.23
CA ASN A 27 8.81 26.33 -9.69
C ASN A 27 8.54 24.98 -10.40
N GLY A 28 8.05 23.96 -9.70
CA GLY A 28 7.68 22.67 -10.30
C GLY A 28 6.19 22.57 -10.65
N THR A 29 5.83 21.61 -11.49
CA THR A 29 4.44 21.21 -11.68
C THR A 29 4.07 20.20 -10.61
N ALA A 30 3.16 20.58 -9.71
CA ALA A 30 2.71 19.71 -8.62
C ALA A 30 1.37 19.05 -8.96
N HIS A 31 1.39 17.72 -9.06
CA HIS A 31 0.21 16.86 -9.13
C HIS A 31 -0.24 16.55 -7.72
N LEU A 32 -1.41 17.04 -7.32
CA LEU A 32 -1.78 17.00 -5.89
C LEU A 32 -2.29 15.63 -5.42
N GLY A 33 -2.64 14.72 -6.35
CA GLY A 33 -3.27 13.44 -6.02
C GLY A 33 -4.75 13.56 -5.63
N SER A 34 -5.32 14.77 -5.78
CA SER A 34 -6.74 15.10 -5.48
C SER A 34 -7.47 15.65 -6.72
N ASP A 35 -7.10 15.17 -7.90
CA ASP A 35 -7.61 15.61 -9.22
C ASP A 35 -7.22 17.07 -9.60
N SER A 36 -6.22 17.64 -8.93
CA SER A 36 -5.77 19.03 -9.16
C SER A 36 -4.27 19.09 -9.44
N VAL A 37 -3.86 20.08 -10.24
CA VAL A 37 -2.46 20.36 -10.61
C VAL A 37 -2.15 21.83 -10.44
N ILE A 38 -0.99 22.17 -9.88
CA ILE A 38 -0.44 23.52 -9.80
C ILE A 38 0.81 23.59 -10.68
N GLN A 39 0.78 24.37 -11.77
CA GLN A 39 1.83 24.42 -12.78
C GLN A 39 3.13 25.05 -12.30
N ASN A 40 3.06 26.02 -11.42
CA ASN A 40 4.20 26.72 -10.84
C ASN A 40 4.11 26.69 -9.32
N ALA A 41 4.24 25.48 -8.75
CA ALA A 41 3.95 25.26 -7.34
C ALA A 41 5.06 25.77 -6.43
N ILE A 42 4.63 26.25 -5.26
CA ILE A 42 5.45 26.47 -4.07
C ILE A 42 4.95 25.54 -2.99
N ILE A 43 5.84 24.67 -2.47
CA ILE A 43 5.52 23.74 -1.40
C ILE A 43 6.51 23.97 -0.25
N GLY A 44 5.99 24.43 0.89
CA GLY A 44 6.77 24.62 2.11
C GLY A 44 6.62 23.42 3.04
N ILE A 45 7.74 22.89 3.53
CA ILE A 45 7.78 21.75 4.45
C ILE A 45 8.42 22.20 5.74
N LYS A 46 7.76 22.00 6.88
CA LYS A 46 8.30 22.23 8.23
C LYS A 46 7.86 21.10 9.17
N ASN A 47 8.76 20.61 9.98
CA ASN A 47 8.50 19.52 10.95
C ASN A 47 7.82 18.30 10.29
N GLY A 48 8.25 17.94 9.09
CA GLY A 48 7.74 16.79 8.35
C GLY A 48 6.37 16.99 7.69
N LYS A 49 5.76 18.19 7.82
CA LYS A 49 4.41 18.51 7.31
C LYS A 49 4.47 19.53 6.19
N ILE A 50 3.48 19.47 5.29
CA ILE A 50 3.23 20.51 4.29
C ILE A 50 2.58 21.69 4.99
N THR A 51 3.29 22.81 5.07
CA THR A 51 2.84 24.02 5.76
C THR A 51 2.49 25.16 4.81
N LEU A 52 2.89 25.04 3.55
CA LEU A 52 2.57 25.97 2.47
C LEU A 52 2.31 25.18 1.19
N LEU A 53 1.26 25.53 0.48
CA LEU A 53 0.95 25.05 -0.86
C LEU A 53 0.33 26.21 -1.64
N ALA A 54 0.99 26.71 -2.67
CA ALA A 54 0.57 27.86 -3.43
C ALA A 54 1.08 27.85 -4.87
N ASP A 55 0.50 28.71 -5.72
CA ASP A 55 1.04 29.03 -7.05
C ASP A 55 1.98 30.23 -6.94
N ALA A 56 3.22 30.09 -7.43
CA ALA A 56 4.23 31.14 -7.44
C ALA A 56 3.84 32.38 -8.27
N ASN A 57 2.90 32.22 -9.21
CA ASN A 57 2.41 33.35 -9.99
C ASN A 57 1.52 34.31 -9.17
N THR A 58 0.95 33.83 -8.09
CA THR A 58 0.00 34.58 -7.24
C THR A 58 0.48 34.82 -5.83
N THR A 59 1.53 34.11 -5.39
CA THR A 59 1.97 34.13 -4.00
C THR A 59 3.47 34.45 -3.91
N ASN A 60 3.82 35.49 -3.20
CA ASN A 60 5.21 35.80 -2.86
C ASN A 60 5.56 35.18 -1.50
N VAL A 61 6.68 34.48 -1.43
CA VAL A 61 7.13 33.77 -0.23
C VAL A 61 8.53 34.25 0.16
N ASP A 62 8.70 34.58 1.43
CA ASP A 62 10.03 34.84 1.98
C ASP A 62 10.83 33.51 2.03
N LYS A 63 11.79 33.41 1.14
CA LYS A 63 12.65 32.23 1.04
C LYS A 63 13.64 32.09 2.20
N ALA A 64 13.95 33.20 2.89
CA ALA A 64 14.92 33.23 3.98
C ALA A 64 14.48 32.48 5.24
N VAL A 65 13.17 32.19 5.36
CA VAL A 65 12.62 31.45 6.50
C VAL A 65 12.71 29.92 6.35
N TYR A 66 13.35 29.43 5.28
CA TYR A 66 13.59 28.02 5.02
C TYR A 66 15.07 27.71 5.01
N ASP A 67 15.44 26.55 5.58
CA ASP A 67 16.84 26.09 5.66
C ASP A 67 17.37 25.60 4.31
N GLU A 68 16.48 25.13 3.44
CA GLU A 68 16.83 24.58 2.13
C GLU A 68 15.80 25.00 1.07
N ILE A 69 16.28 25.42 -0.10
CA ILE A 69 15.45 25.71 -1.26
C ILE A 69 15.74 24.66 -2.33
N VAL A 70 14.70 23.99 -2.81
CA VAL A 70 14.77 22.98 -3.86
C VAL A 70 14.14 23.54 -5.14
N GLU A 71 14.96 23.76 -6.16
CA GLU A 71 14.49 24.22 -7.47
C GLU A 71 13.96 23.04 -8.28
N ALA A 72 12.68 23.10 -8.64
CA ALA A 72 11.99 22.08 -9.41
C ALA A 72 11.52 22.55 -10.79
N LYS A 73 12.10 23.63 -11.33
CA LYS A 73 11.73 24.19 -12.64
C LYS A 73 11.82 23.15 -13.75
N GLY A 74 10.69 22.96 -14.47
CA GLY A 74 10.58 21.98 -15.54
C GLY A 74 10.40 20.53 -15.06
N LYS A 75 10.29 20.29 -13.74
CA LYS A 75 10.13 18.96 -13.16
C LYS A 75 8.72 18.76 -12.63
N GLN A 76 8.37 17.49 -12.42
CA GLN A 76 7.09 17.05 -11.91
C GLN A 76 7.21 16.69 -10.43
N ILE A 77 6.23 17.09 -9.62
CA ILE A 77 6.18 16.80 -8.18
C ILE A 77 4.93 15.95 -7.94
N TYR A 78 5.10 14.79 -7.34
CA TYR A 78 4.03 13.85 -7.05
C TYR A 78 3.96 13.52 -5.56
N PRO A 79 2.77 13.23 -4.99
CA PRO A 79 2.70 12.55 -3.71
C PRO A 79 3.34 11.18 -3.82
N GLY A 80 3.96 10.69 -2.73
CA GLY A 80 4.53 9.35 -2.70
C GLY A 80 3.49 8.29 -3.05
N PHE A 81 3.86 7.38 -3.94
CA PHE A 81 2.99 6.26 -4.32
C PHE A 81 2.87 5.27 -3.17
N ILE A 82 1.72 4.64 -3.06
CA ILE A 82 1.37 3.71 -1.99
C ILE A 82 1.05 2.35 -2.61
N ALA A 83 1.86 1.35 -2.30
CA ALA A 83 1.60 -0.02 -2.69
C ALA A 83 0.68 -0.69 -1.66
N ALA A 84 -0.51 -1.08 -2.08
CA ALA A 84 -1.39 -1.92 -1.28
C ALA A 84 -1.06 -3.41 -1.47
N ASN A 85 -1.38 -4.24 -0.48
CA ASN A 85 -1.35 -5.71 -0.57
C ASN A 85 -0.02 -6.29 -1.08
N SER A 86 1.12 -5.96 -0.43
CA SER A 86 2.45 -6.41 -0.85
C SER A 86 3.14 -7.28 0.20
N THR A 87 3.98 -8.22 -0.25
CA THR A 87 4.91 -8.99 0.59
C THR A 87 6.32 -8.39 0.63
N LEU A 88 6.48 -7.12 0.23
CA LEU A 88 7.77 -6.41 0.28
C LEU A 88 8.37 -6.44 1.69
N GLY A 89 9.65 -6.79 1.79
CA GLY A 89 10.34 -6.98 3.07
C GLY A 89 9.99 -8.27 3.82
N LEU A 90 9.01 -9.06 3.31
CA LEU A 90 8.74 -10.43 3.76
C LEU A 90 9.28 -11.48 2.78
N THR A 91 9.74 -11.03 1.61
CA THR A 91 10.25 -11.88 0.54
C THR A 91 11.50 -11.25 -0.05
N GLU A 92 12.59 -12.00 -0.13
CA GLU A 92 13.81 -11.56 -0.82
C GLU A 92 13.99 -12.26 -2.18
N ILE A 93 13.93 -13.59 -2.20
CA ILE A 93 14.01 -14.40 -3.42
C ILE A 93 12.82 -15.35 -3.42
N GLU A 94 11.82 -15.07 -4.24
CA GLU A 94 10.54 -15.80 -4.22
C GLU A 94 10.73 -17.32 -4.40
N ALA A 95 11.65 -17.75 -5.27
CA ALA A 95 11.97 -19.16 -5.50
C ALA A 95 12.71 -19.85 -4.35
N VAL A 96 13.19 -19.10 -3.35
CA VAL A 96 13.94 -19.64 -2.21
C VAL A 96 13.09 -19.60 -0.95
N ARG A 97 12.49 -20.72 -0.57
CA ARG A 97 11.56 -20.83 0.57
C ARG A 97 12.11 -20.22 1.87
N ALA A 98 13.40 -20.37 2.13
CA ALA A 98 14.05 -19.87 3.35
C ALA A 98 14.13 -18.33 3.43
N THR A 99 13.84 -17.61 2.36
CA THR A 99 13.82 -16.14 2.31
C THR A 99 12.40 -15.57 2.25
N ASN A 100 11.39 -16.40 2.53
CA ASN A 100 9.96 -16.04 2.44
C ASN A 100 9.29 -16.13 3.80
N ASP A 101 9.07 -15.02 4.46
CA ASP A 101 8.46 -14.89 5.80
C ASP A 101 7.02 -14.36 5.76
N PHE A 102 6.37 -14.46 4.60
CA PHE A 102 5.00 -13.96 4.43
C PHE A 102 3.92 -14.93 4.93
N ARG A 103 4.26 -16.16 5.32
CA ARG A 103 3.27 -17.20 5.66
C ARG A 103 3.66 -18.01 6.88
N GLU A 104 2.70 -18.14 7.82
CA GLU A 104 2.80 -18.99 9.00
C GLU A 104 2.03 -20.31 8.80
N VAL A 105 2.29 -21.30 9.67
CA VAL A 105 1.61 -22.60 9.67
C VAL A 105 0.22 -22.47 10.31
N GLY A 106 -0.81 -22.82 9.58
CA GLY A 106 -2.20 -22.80 10.05
C GLY A 106 -3.18 -22.27 9.03
N THR A 107 -4.46 -22.39 9.32
CA THR A 107 -5.54 -22.02 8.38
C THR A 107 -6.23 -20.72 8.79
N ILE A 108 -6.39 -20.46 10.09
CA ILE A 108 -7.08 -19.27 10.62
C ILE A 108 -6.16 -18.59 11.63
N LEU A 109 -5.48 -17.54 11.20
CA LEU A 109 -4.37 -16.91 11.90
C LEU A 109 -4.51 -15.39 12.04
N PRO A 110 -5.66 -14.84 12.46
CA PRO A 110 -5.85 -13.38 12.50
C PRO A 110 -4.85 -12.65 13.42
N ASN A 111 -4.23 -13.35 14.36
CA ASN A 111 -3.24 -12.83 15.31
C ASN A 111 -1.79 -12.82 14.78
N VAL A 112 -1.54 -13.41 13.62
CA VAL A 112 -0.22 -13.33 12.98
C VAL A 112 -0.04 -11.94 12.36
N ARG A 113 1.08 -11.29 12.68
CA ARG A 113 1.36 -9.91 12.29
C ARG A 113 2.54 -9.86 11.32
N SER A 114 2.30 -9.41 10.10
CA SER A 114 3.35 -9.23 9.09
C SER A 114 4.43 -8.21 9.52
N LEU A 115 4.04 -7.23 10.34
CA LEU A 115 4.92 -6.16 10.81
C LEU A 115 6.21 -6.69 11.45
N ILE A 116 6.10 -7.73 12.27
CA ILE A 116 7.23 -8.26 13.05
C ILE A 116 8.28 -8.95 12.17
N ALA A 117 7.85 -9.49 11.02
CA ALA A 117 8.72 -10.18 10.07
C ALA A 117 9.32 -9.22 9.00
N TYR A 118 8.94 -7.93 9.03
CA TYR A 118 9.39 -6.97 8.02
C TYR A 118 10.89 -6.69 8.12
N ASN A 119 11.60 -6.99 7.03
CA ASN A 119 13.03 -6.72 6.86
C ASN A 119 13.25 -5.36 6.22
N THR A 120 13.69 -4.37 7.00
CA THR A 120 14.03 -3.03 6.51
C THR A 120 15.30 -3.01 5.64
N ASP A 121 16.16 -4.02 5.75
CA ASP A 121 17.41 -4.14 5.00
C ASP A 121 17.23 -4.89 3.66
N SER A 122 15.99 -5.18 3.27
CA SER A 122 15.68 -5.80 1.98
C SER A 122 16.31 -5.04 0.82
N LYS A 123 17.07 -5.75 -0.04
CA LYS A 123 17.71 -5.20 -1.22
C LYS A 123 16.72 -4.73 -2.30
N ILE A 124 15.47 -5.12 -2.17
CA ILE A 124 14.41 -4.76 -3.11
C ILE A 124 13.88 -3.36 -2.79
N ILE A 125 13.78 -2.96 -1.52
CA ILE A 125 13.22 -1.68 -1.07
C ILE A 125 13.85 -0.47 -1.78
N PRO A 126 15.19 -0.32 -1.89
CA PRO A 126 15.80 0.81 -2.60
C PRO A 126 15.38 0.91 -4.08
N THR A 127 15.19 -0.23 -4.75
CA THR A 127 14.71 -0.27 -6.14
C THR A 127 13.27 0.22 -6.24
N ILE A 128 12.41 -0.19 -5.31
CA ILE A 128 10.99 0.22 -5.26
C ILE A 128 10.89 1.73 -4.99
N ARG A 129 11.66 2.26 -4.01
CA ARG A 129 11.72 3.70 -3.71
C ARG A 129 12.13 4.54 -4.91
N SER A 130 13.08 4.05 -5.70
CA SER A 130 13.58 4.78 -6.86
C SER A 130 12.54 4.97 -7.99
N ASN A 131 11.38 4.32 -7.88
CA ASN A 131 10.24 4.49 -8.79
C ASN A 131 9.06 5.27 -8.16
N GLY A 132 9.27 5.88 -6.98
CA GLY A 132 8.30 6.78 -6.35
C GLY A 132 7.37 6.11 -5.36
N ILE A 133 7.49 4.81 -5.11
CA ILE A 133 6.71 4.12 -4.07
C ILE A 133 7.40 4.36 -2.74
N LEU A 134 6.73 5.06 -1.84
CA LEU A 134 7.30 5.51 -0.58
C LEU A 134 6.65 4.87 0.65
N LEU A 135 5.45 4.31 0.48
CA LEU A 135 4.69 3.58 1.50
C LEU A 135 4.20 2.26 0.91
N ALA A 136 4.12 1.22 1.74
CA ALA A 136 3.53 -0.05 1.35
C ALA A 136 2.72 -0.67 2.49
N GLN A 137 1.60 -1.29 2.16
CA GLN A 137 0.90 -2.22 3.05
C GLN A 137 1.58 -3.57 2.96
N ILE A 138 2.13 -4.02 4.08
CA ILE A 138 2.82 -5.29 4.18
C ILE A 138 1.84 -6.35 4.65
N THR A 139 1.60 -7.35 3.81
CA THR A 139 0.47 -8.26 3.92
C THR A 139 0.93 -9.71 4.08
N PRO A 140 0.45 -10.42 5.10
CA PRO A 140 0.70 -11.86 5.22
C PRO A 140 -0.09 -12.64 4.16
N ARG A 141 0.36 -13.85 3.86
CA ARG A 141 -0.24 -14.76 2.87
C ARG A 141 -0.57 -16.12 3.51
N GLY A 142 -1.41 -16.88 2.82
CA GLY A 142 -1.74 -18.27 3.17
C GLY A 142 -2.92 -18.43 4.13
N GLY A 143 -3.40 -19.67 4.24
CA GLY A 143 -4.56 -19.99 5.05
C GLY A 143 -5.88 -19.38 4.53
N ILE A 144 -6.96 -19.53 5.31
CA ILE A 144 -8.23 -18.82 5.09
C ILE A 144 -8.13 -17.40 5.67
N ILE A 145 -7.63 -17.25 6.91
CA ILE A 145 -7.28 -15.95 7.46
C ILE A 145 -5.75 -15.93 7.59
N SER A 146 -5.12 -15.10 6.77
CA SER A 146 -3.65 -15.05 6.68
C SER A 146 -3.00 -14.36 7.87
N GLY A 147 -3.65 -13.33 8.42
CA GLY A 147 -3.14 -12.51 9.51
C GLY A 147 -3.44 -11.03 9.33
N THR A 148 -2.72 -10.24 10.09
CA THR A 148 -2.87 -8.78 10.20
C THR A 148 -1.77 -8.06 9.42
N SER A 149 -2.17 -7.11 8.56
CA SER A 149 -1.28 -6.23 7.80
C SER A 149 -0.99 -4.92 8.53
N SER A 150 0.06 -4.24 8.10
CA SER A 150 0.44 -2.91 8.55
C SER A 150 0.94 -2.07 7.38
N VAL A 151 0.78 -0.74 7.46
CA VAL A 151 1.37 0.18 6.49
C VAL A 151 2.72 0.65 7.00
N LEU A 152 3.75 0.55 6.15
CA LEU A 152 5.13 0.88 6.47
C LEU A 152 5.67 1.94 5.52
N MET A 153 6.55 2.78 6.05
CA MET A 153 7.42 3.66 5.26
C MET A 153 8.55 2.81 4.66
N LEU A 154 8.90 3.09 3.42
CA LEU A 154 10.01 2.40 2.77
C LEU A 154 11.37 3.04 3.12
N ASP A 155 11.48 3.59 4.32
CA ASP A 155 12.70 4.10 4.94
C ASP A 155 12.58 3.96 6.46
N GLY A 156 13.49 3.24 7.10
CA GLY A 156 13.50 3.00 8.54
C GLY A 156 14.66 2.11 8.95
N TRP A 157 15.11 2.21 10.20
CA TRP A 157 16.19 1.40 10.76
C TRP A 157 15.73 -0.02 11.13
N ASN A 158 14.49 -0.11 11.56
CA ASN A 158 13.83 -1.36 11.95
C ASN A 158 12.32 -1.23 11.67
N TRP A 159 11.55 -2.27 11.93
CA TRP A 159 10.13 -2.29 11.67
C TRP A 159 9.33 -1.27 12.52
N GLU A 160 9.79 -0.96 13.76
CA GLU A 160 9.15 0.04 14.62
C GLU A 160 9.30 1.44 14.03
N ASP A 161 10.50 1.78 13.54
CA ASP A 161 10.79 3.08 12.91
C ASP A 161 10.07 3.22 11.55
N ALA A 162 9.98 2.12 10.80
CA ALA A 162 9.28 2.08 9.53
C ALA A 162 7.75 2.11 9.67
N ALA A 163 7.19 1.77 10.83
CA ALA A 163 5.74 1.65 11.02
C ALA A 163 5.03 2.99 10.81
N TYR A 164 4.08 3.01 9.86
CA TYR A 164 3.22 4.17 9.59
C TYR A 164 1.84 4.00 10.22
N LYS A 165 1.20 2.84 10.01
CA LYS A 165 -0.05 2.44 10.66
C LYS A 165 0.00 0.95 10.97
N VAL A 166 0.01 0.64 12.26
CA VAL A 166 0.15 -0.71 12.77
C VAL A 166 -1.19 -1.44 12.75
N ASP A 167 -1.18 -2.72 12.38
CA ASP A 167 -2.30 -3.65 12.50
C ASP A 167 -3.61 -3.10 11.90
N GLU A 168 -3.52 -2.50 10.71
CA GLU A 168 -4.61 -1.72 10.11
C GLU A 168 -5.71 -2.58 9.49
N GLY A 169 -5.47 -3.89 9.24
CA GLY A 169 -6.47 -4.76 8.66
C GLY A 169 -6.12 -6.24 8.71
N ILE A 170 -7.12 -7.07 8.48
CA ILE A 170 -7.03 -8.53 8.46
C ILE A 170 -7.31 -9.04 7.05
N HIS A 171 -6.50 -10.00 6.59
CA HIS A 171 -6.59 -10.60 5.27
C HIS A 171 -7.29 -11.94 5.32
N LEU A 172 -8.40 -12.06 4.58
CA LEU A 172 -9.25 -13.23 4.41
C LEU A 172 -9.20 -13.70 2.95
N ASN A 173 -8.70 -14.88 2.70
CA ASN A 173 -8.85 -15.56 1.42
C ASN A 173 -10.21 -16.25 1.38
N TRP A 174 -11.13 -15.69 0.60
CA TRP A 174 -12.47 -16.31 0.47
C TRP A 174 -12.33 -17.72 -0.12
N PRO A 175 -13.03 -18.72 0.45
CA PRO A 175 -13.02 -20.06 -0.13
C PRO A 175 -13.40 -20.04 -1.60
N ARG A 176 -12.67 -20.73 -2.45
CA ARG A 176 -12.96 -20.78 -3.88
C ARG A 176 -14.03 -21.82 -4.18
N ILE A 177 -15.02 -21.47 -4.99
CA ILE A 177 -16.06 -22.39 -5.48
C ILE A 177 -15.44 -23.45 -6.40
N GLN A 178 -14.44 -23.04 -7.19
CA GLN A 178 -13.69 -23.90 -8.09
C GLN A 178 -12.20 -23.65 -7.94
N SER A 179 -11.38 -24.67 -8.09
CA SER A 179 -9.91 -24.57 -8.12
C SER A 179 -9.36 -25.34 -9.30
N ARG A 180 -8.21 -24.92 -9.81
CA ARG A 180 -7.45 -25.72 -10.76
C ARG A 180 -6.44 -26.57 -10.00
N LYS A 181 -6.34 -27.84 -10.33
CA LYS A 181 -5.16 -28.63 -10.02
C LYS A 181 -4.15 -28.41 -11.12
N TYR A 182 -2.91 -28.28 -10.77
CA TYR A 182 -1.84 -28.30 -11.75
C TYR A 182 -1.50 -29.73 -12.12
N LEU A 183 -1.12 -29.95 -13.40
CA LEU A 183 -0.83 -31.28 -13.93
C LEU A 183 0.61 -31.72 -13.67
N ASP A 184 1.44 -30.78 -13.20
CA ASP A 184 2.86 -30.99 -12.93
C ASP A 184 3.25 -30.44 -11.55
N GLU A 185 4.38 -30.94 -11.01
CA GLU A 185 4.90 -30.54 -9.70
C GLU A 185 5.37 -29.07 -9.67
N ASP A 186 5.78 -28.52 -10.81
CA ASP A 186 6.26 -27.14 -10.95
C ASP A 186 5.13 -26.13 -11.14
N ASN A 187 3.87 -26.57 -11.15
CA ASN A 187 2.67 -25.73 -11.35
C ASN A 187 2.69 -24.92 -12.66
N ILE A 188 3.27 -25.46 -13.72
CA ILE A 188 3.39 -24.79 -15.03
C ILE A 188 2.15 -25.05 -15.89
N TYR A 189 1.63 -26.28 -15.85
CA TYR A 189 0.49 -26.69 -16.69
C TYR A 189 -0.80 -26.75 -15.87
N PRO A 190 -1.69 -25.72 -15.99
CA PRO A 190 -2.97 -25.73 -15.28
C PRO A 190 -3.89 -26.82 -15.84
N GLY A 191 -4.37 -27.66 -14.97
CA GLY A 191 -5.40 -28.65 -15.28
C GLY A 191 -6.79 -28.03 -15.39
N PRO A 192 -7.81 -28.86 -15.58
CA PRO A 192 -9.21 -28.40 -15.62
C PRO A 192 -9.65 -27.80 -14.28
N TYR A 193 -10.68 -26.97 -14.32
CA TYR A 193 -11.33 -26.51 -13.11
C TYR A 193 -12.09 -27.67 -12.45
N GLU A 194 -11.88 -27.86 -11.16
CA GLU A 194 -12.63 -28.82 -10.32
C GLU A 194 -13.45 -28.07 -9.28
N LYS A 195 -14.68 -28.54 -9.03
CA LYS A 195 -15.54 -28.02 -7.98
C LYS A 195 -14.90 -28.30 -6.60
N ASN A 196 -14.83 -27.28 -5.76
CA ASN A 196 -14.40 -27.45 -4.37
C ASN A 196 -15.51 -28.15 -3.57
N LYS A 197 -15.27 -29.40 -3.20
CA LYS A 197 -16.23 -30.23 -2.43
C LYS A 197 -16.39 -29.74 -0.99
N ASP A 198 -15.38 -29.07 -0.45
CA ASP A 198 -15.36 -28.56 0.91
C ASP A 198 -15.83 -27.10 1.04
N TYR A 199 -16.29 -26.49 -0.06
CA TYR A 199 -16.68 -25.08 -0.10
C TYR A 199 -17.69 -24.71 1.00
N ILE A 200 -18.78 -25.47 1.10
CA ILE A 200 -19.84 -25.23 2.10
C ILE A 200 -19.30 -25.39 3.52
N LYS A 201 -18.48 -26.42 3.75
CA LYS A 201 -17.86 -26.61 5.07
C LYS A 201 -16.94 -25.43 5.42
N GLN A 202 -16.07 -25.00 4.50
CA GLN A 202 -15.14 -23.89 4.72
C GLN A 202 -15.86 -22.58 5.01
N THR A 203 -16.94 -22.28 4.26
CA THR A 203 -17.74 -21.06 4.49
C THR A 203 -18.53 -21.13 5.81
N THR A 204 -19.05 -22.31 6.19
CA THR A 204 -19.73 -22.51 7.47
C THR A 204 -18.77 -22.39 8.64
N ASP A 205 -17.59 -23.00 8.56
CA ASP A 205 -16.55 -22.91 9.60
C ASP A 205 -16.11 -21.45 9.79
N LEU A 206 -15.96 -20.70 8.68
CA LEU A 206 -15.62 -19.27 8.70
C LEU A 206 -16.73 -18.44 9.39
N GLN A 207 -18.01 -18.68 9.05
CA GLN A 207 -19.14 -18.00 9.69
C GLN A 207 -19.17 -18.27 11.20
N SER A 208 -18.98 -19.53 11.62
CA SER A 208 -18.93 -19.90 13.04
C SER A 208 -17.77 -19.19 13.75
N PHE A 209 -16.59 -19.18 13.16
CA PHE A 209 -15.43 -18.50 13.73
C PHE A 209 -15.66 -16.99 13.91
N PHE A 210 -16.27 -16.31 12.93
CA PHE A 210 -16.59 -14.88 13.06
C PHE A 210 -17.70 -14.63 14.08
N ALA A 211 -18.68 -15.52 14.22
CA ALA A 211 -19.73 -15.44 15.24
C ALA A 211 -19.12 -15.54 16.66
N ASP A 212 -18.22 -16.51 16.88
CA ASP A 212 -17.52 -16.68 18.14
C ASP A 212 -16.62 -15.48 18.45
N ALA A 213 -15.87 -14.97 17.45
CA ALA A 213 -15.03 -13.79 17.60
C ALA A 213 -15.85 -12.54 17.95
N LYS A 214 -17.01 -12.37 17.34
CA LYS A 214 -17.93 -11.26 17.63
C LYS A 214 -18.46 -11.36 19.05
N ALA A 215 -18.99 -12.51 19.43
CA ALA A 215 -19.51 -12.77 20.79
C ALA A 215 -18.41 -12.54 21.86
N TYR A 216 -17.18 -13.00 21.60
CA TYR A 216 -16.04 -12.76 22.48
C TYR A 216 -15.74 -11.25 22.64
N ASN A 217 -15.78 -10.47 21.54
CA ASN A 217 -15.47 -9.04 21.59
C ASN A 217 -16.60 -8.19 22.18
N GLU A 218 -17.84 -8.65 22.13
CA GLU A 218 -19.00 -8.01 22.75
C GLU A 218 -19.14 -8.35 24.25
N SER A 219 -18.51 -9.45 24.71
CA SER A 219 -18.57 -9.86 26.11
C SER A 219 -17.78 -8.91 27.03
N THR A 220 -18.39 -8.53 28.14
CA THR A 220 -17.73 -7.76 29.22
C THR A 220 -16.92 -8.62 30.17
N PHE A 221 -17.20 -9.92 30.22
CA PHE A 221 -16.50 -10.91 31.04
C PHE A 221 -15.80 -11.94 30.17
N ARG A 222 -14.51 -12.18 30.47
CA ARG A 222 -13.66 -13.14 29.74
C ARG A 222 -12.90 -13.97 30.76
N GLU A 223 -13.10 -15.28 30.76
CA GLU A 223 -12.35 -16.20 31.62
C GLU A 223 -10.89 -16.32 31.15
N GLU A 224 -10.69 -16.42 29.83
CA GLU A 224 -9.38 -16.56 29.22
C GLU A 224 -9.21 -15.61 28.01
N LYS A 225 -7.98 -15.16 27.80
CA LYS A 225 -7.63 -14.33 26.67
C LYS A 225 -7.40 -15.18 25.41
N ASN A 226 -8.22 -14.99 24.37
CA ASN A 226 -8.06 -15.61 23.07
C ASN A 226 -7.38 -14.62 22.10
N LEU A 227 -6.10 -14.82 21.79
CA LEU A 227 -5.33 -13.93 20.93
C LEU A 227 -5.89 -13.80 19.53
N ARG A 228 -6.51 -14.85 18.98
CA ARG A 228 -7.14 -14.79 17.64
C ARG A 228 -8.33 -13.85 17.67
N PHE A 229 -9.19 -13.95 18.66
CA PHE A 229 -10.37 -13.09 18.78
C PHE A 229 -10.02 -11.65 19.18
N GLU A 230 -8.98 -11.47 20.03
CA GLU A 230 -8.47 -10.14 20.38
C GLU A 230 -8.00 -9.36 19.13
N SER A 231 -7.28 -10.02 18.22
CA SER A 231 -6.78 -9.38 17.02
C SER A 231 -7.88 -8.93 16.04
N MET A 232 -9.08 -9.50 16.16
CA MET A 232 -10.23 -9.18 15.32
C MET A 232 -11.11 -8.04 15.87
N LYS A 233 -10.80 -7.52 17.05
CA LYS A 233 -11.61 -6.46 17.69
C LYS A 233 -11.85 -5.27 16.76
N GLY A 234 -10.81 -4.84 16.05
CA GLY A 234 -10.86 -3.70 15.15
C GLY A 234 -11.80 -3.88 13.96
N LEU A 235 -12.12 -5.11 13.56
CA LEU A 235 -13.11 -5.39 12.53
C LEU A 235 -14.52 -4.99 12.99
N PHE A 236 -14.86 -5.24 14.25
CA PHE A 236 -16.18 -4.99 14.80
C PHE A 236 -16.38 -3.55 15.27
N ASP A 237 -15.33 -2.89 15.79
CA ASP A 237 -15.38 -1.46 16.16
C ASP A 237 -15.15 -0.52 14.97
N GLY A 238 -14.60 -1.02 13.86
CA GLY A 238 -14.35 -0.28 12.61
C GLY A 238 -12.99 0.42 12.57
N SER A 239 -12.05 0.09 13.47
CA SER A 239 -10.68 0.59 13.42
C SER A 239 -9.82 -0.16 12.41
N GLN A 240 -10.14 -1.43 12.10
CA GLN A 240 -9.49 -2.26 11.09
C GLN A 240 -10.37 -2.46 9.86
N THR A 241 -9.73 -2.76 8.72
CA THR A 241 -10.38 -3.14 7.46
C THR A 241 -10.31 -4.67 7.30
N LEU A 242 -11.39 -5.30 6.85
CA LEU A 242 -11.35 -6.68 6.36
C LEU A 242 -11.03 -6.66 4.87
N TYR A 243 -9.88 -7.23 4.50
CA TYR A 243 -9.44 -7.41 3.12
C TYR A 243 -9.81 -8.81 2.65
N ILE A 244 -10.78 -8.93 1.73
CA ILE A 244 -11.27 -10.21 1.24
C ILE A 244 -10.70 -10.47 -0.15
N HIS A 245 -9.83 -11.47 -0.25
CA HIS A 245 -9.22 -11.88 -1.51
C HIS A 245 -10.19 -12.78 -2.28
N SER A 246 -10.69 -12.27 -3.40
CA SER A 246 -11.55 -13.00 -4.34
C SER A 246 -11.60 -12.32 -5.71
N ASN A 247 -11.74 -13.12 -6.77
CA ASN A 247 -11.85 -12.68 -8.15
C ASN A 247 -13.22 -12.99 -8.78
N ASP A 248 -13.82 -14.11 -8.42
CA ASP A 248 -15.09 -14.59 -8.99
C ASP A 248 -16.29 -13.81 -8.45
N VAL A 249 -17.22 -13.47 -9.35
CA VAL A 249 -18.40 -12.66 -9.02
C VAL A 249 -19.28 -13.30 -7.94
N LYS A 250 -19.47 -14.63 -7.93
CA LYS A 250 -20.31 -15.32 -6.94
C LYS A 250 -19.67 -15.30 -5.57
N GLU A 251 -18.37 -15.57 -5.52
CA GLU A 251 -17.59 -15.51 -4.29
C GLU A 251 -17.64 -14.10 -3.69
N ILE A 252 -17.50 -13.05 -4.52
CA ILE A 252 -17.57 -11.65 -4.07
C ILE A 252 -18.98 -11.32 -3.53
N VAL A 253 -20.05 -11.75 -4.20
CA VAL A 253 -21.43 -11.53 -3.72
C VAL A 253 -21.65 -12.18 -2.36
N GLU A 254 -21.16 -13.41 -2.16
CA GLU A 254 -21.25 -14.10 -0.87
C GLU A 254 -20.40 -13.40 0.21
N ALA A 255 -19.19 -12.93 -0.13
CA ALA A 255 -18.34 -12.16 0.76
C ALA A 255 -18.97 -10.83 1.20
N VAL A 256 -19.68 -10.15 0.28
CA VAL A 256 -20.47 -8.95 0.61
C VAL A 256 -21.62 -9.29 1.58
N SER A 257 -22.34 -10.38 1.34
CA SER A 257 -23.40 -10.83 2.23
C SER A 257 -22.87 -11.19 3.63
N PHE A 258 -21.73 -11.88 3.69
CA PHE A 258 -21.01 -12.18 4.91
C PHE A 258 -20.62 -10.92 5.69
N SER A 259 -20.05 -9.92 5.01
CA SER A 259 -19.68 -8.67 5.67
C SER A 259 -20.85 -7.92 6.29
N LYS A 260 -22.02 -7.98 5.65
CA LYS A 260 -23.27 -7.43 6.17
C LYS A 260 -23.75 -8.19 7.40
N GLN A 261 -23.73 -9.52 7.35
CA GLN A 261 -24.15 -10.40 8.46
C GLN A 261 -23.40 -10.03 9.76
N PHE A 262 -22.11 -9.75 9.67
CA PHE A 262 -21.30 -9.37 10.82
C PHE A 262 -21.22 -7.85 11.07
N SER A 263 -21.93 -7.03 10.29
CA SER A 263 -21.96 -5.56 10.41
C SER A 263 -20.58 -4.92 10.33
N LEU A 264 -19.71 -5.46 9.45
CA LEU A 264 -18.35 -4.97 9.27
C LEU A 264 -18.37 -3.60 8.60
N LYS A 265 -17.67 -2.62 9.19
CA LYS A 265 -17.75 -1.22 8.76
C LYS A 265 -16.82 -0.87 7.61
N LYS A 266 -15.69 -1.59 7.50
CA LYS A 266 -14.67 -1.36 6.48
C LYS A 266 -14.32 -2.67 5.82
N VAL A 267 -14.62 -2.78 4.55
CA VAL A 267 -14.36 -3.97 3.73
C VAL A 267 -13.75 -3.55 2.40
N ALA A 268 -12.73 -4.28 1.98
CA ALA A 268 -12.14 -4.14 0.66
C ALA A 268 -12.01 -5.50 0.00
N ILE A 269 -12.39 -5.59 -1.27
CA ILE A 269 -12.10 -6.76 -2.11
C ILE A 269 -10.69 -6.61 -2.65
N VAL A 270 -9.89 -7.65 -2.53
CA VAL A 270 -8.54 -7.74 -3.10
C VAL A 270 -8.57 -8.69 -4.29
N GLY A 271 -8.03 -8.27 -5.42
CA GLY A 271 -8.16 -8.97 -6.68
C GLY A 271 -9.30 -8.42 -7.51
N GLY A 272 -10.50 -8.89 -7.29
CA GLY A 272 -11.73 -8.28 -7.78
C GLY A 272 -11.89 -8.26 -9.30
N ARG A 273 -11.36 -9.23 -10.05
CA ARG A 273 -11.36 -9.25 -11.53
C ARG A 273 -12.77 -9.15 -12.13
N ASP A 274 -13.77 -9.72 -11.46
CA ASP A 274 -15.18 -9.68 -11.88
C ASP A 274 -16.01 -8.54 -11.26
N THR A 275 -15.41 -7.63 -10.50
CA THR A 275 -16.11 -6.54 -9.80
C THR A 275 -16.87 -5.60 -10.71
N TRP A 276 -16.46 -5.47 -11.96
CA TRP A 276 -17.17 -4.68 -12.98
C TRP A 276 -18.61 -5.17 -13.25
N LYS A 277 -18.89 -6.44 -12.99
CA LYS A 277 -20.24 -7.06 -13.15
C LYS A 277 -21.20 -6.65 -12.03
N ILE A 278 -20.69 -6.18 -10.88
CA ILE A 278 -21.46 -5.95 -9.63
C ILE A 278 -21.18 -4.59 -8.98
N THR A 279 -20.80 -3.60 -9.74
CA THR A 279 -20.40 -2.27 -9.24
C THR A 279 -21.47 -1.61 -8.36
N SER A 280 -22.77 -1.76 -8.69
CA SER A 280 -23.87 -1.24 -7.87
C SER A 280 -23.87 -1.84 -6.47
N LEU A 281 -23.70 -3.17 -6.36
CA LEU A 281 -23.63 -3.88 -5.08
C LEU A 281 -22.46 -3.37 -4.22
N LEU A 282 -21.28 -3.18 -4.84
CA LEU A 282 -20.10 -2.67 -4.13
C LEU A 282 -20.33 -1.24 -3.64
N LYS A 283 -20.86 -0.38 -4.49
CA LYS A 283 -21.14 1.03 -4.16
C LYS A 283 -22.16 1.17 -3.04
N GLU A 284 -23.29 0.48 -3.12
CA GLU A 284 -24.35 0.49 -2.12
C GLU A 284 -23.88 0.04 -0.74
N ASN A 285 -22.84 -0.80 -0.69
CA ASN A 285 -22.27 -1.32 0.54
C ASN A 285 -20.95 -0.67 0.96
N ASN A 286 -20.53 0.41 0.27
CA ASN A 286 -19.25 1.12 0.50
C ASN A 286 -18.04 0.18 0.50
N ILE A 287 -18.04 -0.83 -0.37
CA ILE A 287 -16.94 -1.79 -0.51
C ILE A 287 -15.96 -1.25 -1.55
N SER A 288 -14.72 -1.12 -1.15
CA SER A 288 -13.63 -0.70 -2.02
C SER A 288 -12.95 -1.91 -2.69
N VAL A 289 -12.17 -1.63 -3.73
CA VAL A 289 -11.46 -2.67 -4.51
C VAL A 289 -9.98 -2.35 -4.59
N ILE A 290 -9.13 -3.30 -4.20
CA ILE A 290 -7.70 -3.31 -4.51
C ILE A 290 -7.57 -4.17 -5.76
N VAL A 291 -7.44 -3.51 -6.91
CA VAL A 291 -7.49 -4.17 -8.23
C VAL A 291 -6.23 -5.00 -8.44
N SER A 292 -6.39 -6.23 -8.91
CA SER A 292 -5.29 -7.10 -9.35
C SER A 292 -4.41 -6.47 -10.41
N LEU A 293 -3.29 -7.13 -10.69
CA LEU A 293 -2.38 -6.81 -11.78
C LEU A 293 -3.13 -6.56 -13.09
N LEU A 294 -2.92 -5.38 -13.71
CA LEU A 294 -3.56 -5.03 -14.98
C LEU A 294 -2.93 -5.77 -16.17
N HIS A 295 -1.61 -5.95 -16.11
CA HIS A 295 -0.86 -6.64 -17.17
C HIS A 295 -1.03 -8.15 -17.06
N ASP A 296 -2.25 -8.61 -17.25
CA ASP A 296 -2.63 -10.02 -17.15
C ASP A 296 -3.69 -10.37 -18.21
N LEU A 297 -3.97 -11.65 -18.37
CA LEU A 297 -5.04 -12.15 -19.22
C LEU A 297 -6.39 -12.06 -18.47
N PRO A 298 -7.52 -12.01 -19.21
CA PRO A 298 -8.83 -12.04 -18.61
C PRO A 298 -9.07 -13.35 -17.83
N GLU A 299 -9.89 -13.28 -16.77
CA GLU A 299 -10.21 -14.44 -15.93
C GLU A 299 -10.96 -15.53 -16.69
N HIS A 300 -11.85 -15.14 -17.61
CA HIS A 300 -12.71 -16.05 -18.34
C HIS A 300 -12.50 -15.90 -19.86
N PRO A 301 -12.54 -17.01 -20.62
CA PRO A 301 -12.32 -17.00 -22.08
C PRO A 301 -13.30 -16.11 -22.86
N GLU A 302 -14.50 -15.89 -22.34
CA GLU A 302 -15.54 -15.05 -22.93
C GLU A 302 -15.37 -13.56 -22.68
N ASN A 303 -14.45 -13.18 -21.80
CA ASN A 303 -14.20 -11.76 -21.54
C ASN A 303 -13.36 -11.13 -22.66
N ASP A 304 -13.50 -9.82 -22.83
CA ASP A 304 -12.60 -9.06 -23.72
C ASP A 304 -11.14 -9.28 -23.31
N ILE A 305 -10.27 -9.42 -24.30
CA ILE A 305 -8.83 -9.68 -24.06
C ILE A 305 -8.17 -8.57 -23.22
N ASP A 306 -8.66 -7.36 -23.28
CA ASP A 306 -8.20 -6.19 -22.56
C ASP A 306 -9.06 -5.85 -21.32
N GLN A 307 -9.92 -6.78 -20.88
CA GLN A 307 -10.77 -6.58 -19.70
C GLN A 307 -9.99 -6.18 -18.45
N PRO A 308 -8.82 -6.78 -18.10
CA PRO A 308 -8.04 -6.35 -16.93
C PRO A 308 -7.59 -4.89 -17.01
N TYR A 309 -7.23 -4.42 -18.23
CA TYR A 309 -6.79 -3.03 -18.44
C TYR A 309 -7.94 -2.02 -18.33
N LYS A 310 -9.16 -2.41 -18.71
CA LYS A 310 -10.38 -1.58 -18.66
C LYS A 310 -10.99 -1.50 -17.25
N LEU A 311 -10.70 -2.47 -16.37
CA LEU A 311 -11.33 -2.58 -15.06
C LEU A 311 -11.24 -1.28 -14.23
N PRO A 312 -10.09 -0.59 -14.11
CA PRO A 312 -10.01 0.67 -13.37
C PRO A 312 -10.96 1.75 -13.89
N TYR A 313 -11.08 1.86 -15.22
CA TYR A 313 -12.01 2.81 -15.86
C TYR A 313 -13.47 2.48 -15.52
N LEU A 314 -13.86 1.20 -15.60
CA LEU A 314 -15.23 0.77 -15.29
C LEU A 314 -15.60 1.03 -13.83
N LEU A 315 -14.68 0.78 -12.89
CA LEU A 315 -14.86 1.09 -11.47
C LEU A 315 -14.97 2.60 -11.24
N GLN A 316 -14.13 3.40 -11.91
CA GLN A 316 -14.17 4.86 -11.86
C GLN A 316 -15.51 5.40 -12.34
N GLN A 317 -16.03 4.92 -13.48
CA GLN A 317 -17.31 5.33 -14.04
C GLN A 317 -18.49 4.98 -13.11
N ALA A 318 -18.42 3.84 -12.45
CA ALA A 318 -19.42 3.42 -11.47
C ALA A 318 -19.32 4.18 -10.12
N GLY A 319 -18.23 4.91 -9.88
CA GLY A 319 -17.98 5.61 -8.62
C GLY A 319 -17.66 4.66 -7.46
N VAL A 320 -17.07 3.51 -7.75
CA VAL A 320 -16.53 2.57 -6.75
C VAL A 320 -15.13 3.04 -6.36
N LEU A 321 -14.84 3.11 -5.06
CA LEU A 321 -13.50 3.42 -4.58
C LEU A 321 -12.56 2.24 -4.88
N PHE A 322 -11.46 2.51 -5.60
CA PHE A 322 -10.46 1.50 -5.91
C PHE A 322 -9.04 2.05 -5.85
N CYS A 323 -8.06 1.17 -5.69
CA CYS A 323 -6.66 1.43 -5.93
C CYS A 323 -6.04 0.32 -6.77
N LEU A 324 -4.90 0.62 -7.40
CA LEU A 324 -4.13 -0.36 -8.16
C LEU A 324 -3.17 -1.11 -7.26
N ASN A 325 -2.88 -2.35 -7.63
CA ASN A 325 -1.94 -3.25 -6.98
C ASN A 325 -1.03 -3.90 -8.02
N ASN A 326 0.02 -4.54 -7.56
CA ASN A 326 0.93 -5.33 -8.37
C ASN A 326 1.18 -6.68 -7.70
N GLU A 327 0.14 -7.48 -7.57
CA GLU A 327 0.24 -8.86 -7.07
C GLU A 327 0.49 -9.86 -8.19
N GLY A 328 0.84 -11.08 -7.84
CA GLY A 328 1.08 -12.19 -8.78
C GLY A 328 2.51 -12.73 -8.67
N ASN A 329 2.95 -13.47 -9.67
CA ASN A 329 4.29 -14.03 -9.70
C ASN A 329 5.35 -12.93 -9.68
N MET A 330 6.38 -13.11 -8.87
CA MET A 330 7.45 -12.13 -8.66
C MET A 330 6.92 -10.75 -8.21
N GLU A 331 5.83 -10.74 -7.40
CA GLU A 331 5.14 -9.50 -7.02
C GLU A 331 6.09 -8.47 -6.41
N VAL A 332 7.01 -8.89 -5.56
CA VAL A 332 7.93 -7.99 -4.85
C VAL A 332 8.88 -7.30 -5.82
N MET A 333 9.44 -8.07 -6.76
CA MET A 333 10.34 -7.55 -7.79
C MET A 333 9.61 -6.64 -8.79
N ASN A 334 8.38 -7.00 -9.13
CA ASN A 334 7.56 -6.29 -10.10
C ASN A 334 6.84 -5.08 -9.51
N LEU A 335 6.83 -4.92 -8.18
CA LEU A 335 6.16 -3.81 -7.49
C LEU A 335 6.62 -2.43 -8.01
N ARG A 336 7.91 -2.31 -8.43
CA ARG A 336 8.44 -1.11 -9.09
C ARG A 336 7.63 -0.64 -10.30
N ASN A 337 6.83 -1.54 -10.90
CA ASN A 337 6.02 -1.26 -12.09
C ASN A 337 4.64 -0.66 -11.75
N LEU A 338 4.28 -0.49 -10.48
CA LEU A 338 3.00 0.08 -10.07
C LEU A 338 2.67 1.42 -10.78
N PRO A 339 3.60 2.40 -10.90
CA PRO A 339 3.31 3.62 -11.64
C PRO A 339 3.07 3.38 -13.14
N PHE A 340 3.67 2.36 -13.74
CA PHE A 340 3.48 2.03 -15.16
C PHE A 340 2.15 1.32 -15.40
N GLN A 341 1.61 0.60 -14.41
CA GLN A 341 0.24 0.11 -14.45
C GLN A 341 -0.77 1.28 -14.38
N ALA A 342 -0.47 2.32 -13.60
CA ALA A 342 -1.26 3.55 -13.62
C ALA A 342 -1.24 4.21 -15.02
N GLY A 343 -0.07 4.23 -15.69
CA GLY A 343 0.06 4.65 -17.09
C GLY A 343 -0.78 3.82 -18.05
N THR A 344 -0.84 2.51 -17.86
CA THR A 344 -1.73 1.63 -18.63
C THR A 344 -3.20 1.97 -18.40
N ALA A 345 -3.61 2.20 -17.17
CA ALA A 345 -4.99 2.59 -16.84
C ALA A 345 -5.38 3.93 -17.52
N VAL A 346 -4.43 4.86 -17.71
CA VAL A 346 -4.63 6.08 -18.52
C VAL A 346 -4.89 5.73 -19.98
N ALA A 347 -4.13 4.81 -20.58
CA ALA A 347 -4.33 4.39 -21.97
C ALA A 347 -5.71 3.73 -22.19
N TYR A 348 -6.31 3.18 -21.12
CA TYR A 348 -7.62 2.52 -21.15
C TYR A 348 -8.77 3.33 -20.54
N GLY A 349 -8.61 4.65 -20.41
CA GLY A 349 -9.73 5.58 -20.20
C GLY A 349 -9.70 6.43 -18.94
N LEU A 350 -8.78 6.19 -17.99
CA LEU A 350 -8.60 7.11 -16.87
C LEU A 350 -7.89 8.40 -17.33
N THR A 351 -8.16 9.51 -16.67
CA THR A 351 -7.26 10.67 -16.76
C THR A 351 -5.97 10.41 -15.97
N LYS A 352 -4.91 11.16 -16.25
CA LYS A 352 -3.64 11.04 -15.48
C LYS A 352 -3.86 11.26 -13.99
N GLU A 353 -4.66 12.26 -13.62
CA GLU A 353 -4.92 12.56 -12.21
C GLU A 353 -5.78 11.47 -11.53
N GLN A 354 -6.72 10.86 -12.25
CA GLN A 354 -7.47 9.71 -11.73
C GLN A 354 -6.55 8.49 -11.51
N ALA A 355 -5.63 8.23 -12.43
CA ALA A 355 -4.66 7.15 -12.30
C ALA A 355 -3.66 7.43 -11.15
N LEU A 356 -3.22 8.68 -10.99
CA LEU A 356 -2.41 9.11 -9.85
C LEU A 356 -3.14 8.84 -8.53
N LYS A 357 -4.39 9.26 -8.46
CA LYS A 357 -5.24 9.07 -7.27
C LYS A 357 -5.40 7.60 -6.91
N ALA A 358 -5.46 6.70 -7.90
CA ALA A 358 -5.58 5.26 -7.70
C ALA A 358 -4.34 4.62 -7.02
N ILE A 359 -3.17 5.23 -7.13
CA ILE A 359 -1.93 4.73 -6.47
C ILE A 359 -1.44 5.67 -5.33
N THR A 360 -2.27 6.63 -4.93
CA THR A 360 -1.95 7.60 -3.87
C THR A 360 -3.13 7.79 -2.92
N LEU A 361 -4.01 8.78 -3.13
CA LEU A 361 -5.11 9.12 -2.21
C LEU A 361 -6.15 8.00 -2.06
N ASN A 362 -6.49 7.27 -3.13
CA ASN A 362 -7.44 6.17 -3.03
C ASN A 362 -6.84 5.00 -2.23
N ALA A 363 -5.58 4.64 -2.48
CA ALA A 363 -4.87 3.66 -1.66
C ALA A 363 -4.84 4.12 -0.19
N ALA A 364 -4.51 5.40 0.07
CA ALA A 364 -4.52 5.96 1.43
C ALA A 364 -5.90 5.85 2.10
N LYS A 365 -7.00 6.11 1.36
CA LYS A 365 -8.38 5.97 1.87
C LYS A 365 -8.72 4.53 2.23
N ILE A 366 -8.39 3.57 1.37
CA ILE A 366 -8.64 2.15 1.61
C ILE A 366 -7.87 1.65 2.83
N LEU A 367 -6.62 2.12 3.00
CA LEU A 367 -5.76 1.79 4.14
C LEU A 367 -6.07 2.63 5.38
N GLY A 368 -6.94 3.65 5.26
CA GLY A 368 -7.33 4.53 6.36
C GLY A 368 -6.21 5.43 6.88
N ILE A 369 -5.35 5.94 5.98
CA ILE A 369 -4.25 6.88 6.24
C ILE A 369 -4.39 8.19 5.46
N ASP A 370 -5.51 8.41 4.79
CA ASP A 370 -5.77 9.55 3.91
C ASP A 370 -5.81 10.90 4.63
N LYS A 371 -6.04 10.91 5.94
CA LYS A 371 -5.97 12.12 6.77
C LYS A 371 -4.56 12.64 6.93
N THR A 372 -3.55 11.78 6.79
CA THR A 372 -2.16 12.12 7.04
C THR A 372 -1.28 12.07 5.80
N THR A 373 -1.67 11.36 4.74
CA THR A 373 -0.85 11.20 3.51
C THR A 373 -1.71 10.88 2.27
N GLY A 374 -1.09 10.55 1.15
CA GLY A 374 -1.75 10.16 -0.10
C GLY A 374 -2.07 11.32 -1.04
N SER A 375 -1.85 12.56 -0.62
CA SER A 375 -1.99 13.76 -1.46
C SER A 375 -1.10 14.87 -0.94
N ILE A 376 -0.79 15.84 -1.80
CA ILE A 376 -0.06 17.07 -1.43
C ILE A 376 -1.11 18.08 -0.98
N GLU A 377 -1.32 18.18 0.34
CA GLU A 377 -2.30 19.06 0.98
C GLU A 377 -1.74 19.64 2.27
N LEU A 378 -2.19 20.84 2.64
CA LEU A 378 -1.78 21.50 3.88
C LEU A 378 -2.07 20.60 5.10
N GLY A 379 -1.09 20.51 5.99
CA GLY A 379 -1.18 19.72 7.24
C GLY A 379 -0.87 18.23 7.10
N LYS A 380 -0.85 17.68 5.88
CA LYS A 380 -0.42 16.29 5.65
C LYS A 380 1.09 16.12 5.75
N ASP A 381 1.52 14.89 5.93
CA ASP A 381 2.94 14.52 5.91
C ASP A 381 3.54 14.85 4.54
N ALA A 382 4.70 15.47 4.54
CA ALA A 382 5.45 15.74 3.33
C ALA A 382 6.11 14.45 2.80
N THR A 383 5.27 13.54 2.31
CA THR A 383 5.66 12.30 1.63
C THR A 383 5.40 12.49 0.15
N LEU A 384 6.46 12.90 -0.57
CA LEU A 384 6.39 13.30 -1.96
C LEU A 384 7.75 13.12 -2.66
N PHE A 385 7.75 13.17 -3.99
CA PHE A 385 9.00 13.11 -4.76
C PHE A 385 9.00 14.06 -5.97
N ILE A 386 10.19 14.32 -6.50
CA ILE A 386 10.45 15.15 -7.67
C ILE A 386 11.02 14.26 -8.75
N SER A 387 10.38 14.23 -9.93
CA SER A 387 10.82 13.51 -11.12
C SER A 387 11.15 14.49 -12.24
N THR A 388 12.15 14.16 -13.06
CA THR A 388 12.49 14.97 -14.24
C THR A 388 11.44 14.91 -15.33
N GLY A 389 10.59 13.88 -15.35
CA GLY A 389 9.53 13.69 -16.31
C GLY A 389 8.30 13.00 -15.73
N ASP A 390 7.45 12.52 -16.62
CA ASP A 390 6.21 11.81 -16.26
C ASP A 390 6.53 10.51 -15.51
N ALA A 391 6.03 10.39 -14.28
CA ALA A 391 6.27 9.23 -13.45
C ALA A 391 5.51 7.96 -13.92
N PHE A 392 4.57 8.10 -14.86
CA PHE A 392 3.81 6.97 -15.41
C PHE A 392 4.43 6.38 -16.69
N ASP A 393 5.44 7.05 -17.26
CA ASP A 393 6.20 6.55 -18.40
C ASP A 393 7.57 6.04 -17.91
N MET A 394 7.85 4.75 -18.12
CA MET A 394 9.12 4.12 -17.69
C MET A 394 10.37 4.75 -18.31
N ARG A 395 10.24 5.47 -19.42
CA ARG A 395 11.35 6.17 -20.09
C ARG A 395 11.69 7.50 -19.41
N THR A 396 10.74 8.10 -18.70
CA THR A 396 10.85 9.44 -18.13
C THR A 396 10.68 9.49 -16.61
N ASN A 397 10.27 8.38 -15.99
CA ASN A 397 10.24 8.24 -14.54
C ASN A 397 11.67 8.20 -13.99
N ASN A 398 12.19 9.38 -13.66
CA ASN A 398 13.53 9.53 -13.12
C ASN A 398 13.49 10.46 -11.92
N LEU A 399 13.48 9.85 -10.73
CA LEU A 399 13.42 10.57 -9.48
C LEU A 399 14.77 11.21 -9.14
N GLU A 400 14.75 12.49 -8.84
CA GLU A 400 15.91 13.21 -8.34
C GLU A 400 15.91 13.33 -6.81
N ARG A 401 14.73 13.54 -6.23
CA ARG A 401 14.58 13.68 -4.78
C ARG A 401 13.26 13.06 -4.32
N ALA A 402 13.29 12.49 -3.14
CA ALA A 402 12.09 12.01 -2.48
C ALA A 402 12.13 12.29 -0.97
N PHE A 403 10.96 12.48 -0.41
CA PHE A 403 10.78 12.80 1.00
C PHE A 403 9.73 11.88 1.61
N ILE A 404 10.03 11.34 2.78
CA ILE A 404 9.05 10.67 3.64
C ILE A 404 8.95 11.44 4.95
N LYS A 405 7.77 11.96 5.26
CA LYS A 405 7.54 12.87 6.40
C LYS A 405 8.58 14.00 6.44
N GLY A 406 8.87 14.60 5.28
CA GLY A 406 9.81 15.71 5.14
C GLY A 406 11.30 15.34 5.26
N LYS A 407 11.63 14.10 5.60
CA LYS A 407 13.00 13.59 5.60
C LYS A 407 13.39 13.22 4.18
N ASN A 408 14.50 13.78 3.68
CA ASN A 408 15.08 13.38 2.39
C ASN A 408 15.57 11.94 2.47
N ILE A 409 15.19 11.09 1.50
CA ILE A 409 15.55 9.68 1.47
C ILE A 409 16.52 9.36 0.34
N GLU A 410 17.33 8.33 0.54
CA GLU A 410 18.29 7.84 -0.44
C GLU A 410 17.56 7.13 -1.59
N LEU A 411 17.88 7.50 -2.83
CA LEU A 411 17.32 6.92 -4.06
C LEU A 411 18.31 6.04 -4.83
N ASN A 412 19.51 5.80 -4.28
CA ASN A 412 20.45 4.87 -4.86
C ASN A 412 20.02 3.42 -4.62
N ASN A 413 20.41 2.54 -5.52
CA ASN A 413 20.21 1.09 -5.42
C ASN A 413 21.34 0.33 -6.13
N ASP A 414 21.37 -0.99 -5.94
CA ASP A 414 22.45 -1.83 -6.50
C ASP A 414 22.51 -1.74 -8.03
N GLN A 415 21.37 -1.64 -8.73
CA GLN A 415 21.31 -1.53 -10.18
C GLN A 415 21.92 -0.22 -10.68
N LYS A 416 21.60 0.91 -10.02
CA LYS A 416 22.21 2.21 -10.33
C LYS A 416 23.71 2.20 -10.07
N THR A 417 24.15 1.63 -8.95
CA THR A 417 25.56 1.50 -8.60
C THR A 417 26.33 0.68 -9.64
N LEU A 418 25.76 -0.45 -10.07
CA LEU A 418 26.34 -1.29 -11.13
C LEU A 418 26.37 -0.55 -12.46
N TYR A 419 25.30 0.15 -12.83
CA TYR A 419 25.24 0.95 -14.05
C TYR A 419 26.38 1.99 -14.08
N GLU A 420 26.56 2.79 -13.04
CA GLU A 420 27.61 3.79 -12.96
C GLU A 420 29.02 3.15 -12.99
N THR A 421 29.20 1.99 -12.36
CA THR A 421 30.44 1.22 -12.38
C THR A 421 30.80 0.78 -13.80
N TYR A 422 29.85 0.22 -14.53
CA TYR A 422 30.09 -0.23 -15.89
C TYR A 422 30.18 0.92 -16.88
N LYS A 423 29.38 1.97 -16.73
CA LYS A 423 29.47 3.20 -17.50
C LYS A 423 30.91 3.78 -17.43
N LYS A 424 31.44 3.88 -16.22
CA LYS A 424 32.83 4.33 -16.00
C LYS A 424 33.86 3.38 -16.64
N LYS A 425 33.67 2.06 -16.45
CA LYS A 425 34.59 1.05 -16.99
C LYS A 425 34.72 1.11 -18.52
N TYR A 426 33.59 1.32 -19.20
CA TYR A 426 33.53 1.33 -20.66
C TYR A 426 33.54 2.74 -21.26
N SER A 427 33.81 3.79 -20.45
CA SER A 427 33.83 5.19 -20.86
C SER A 427 32.56 5.61 -21.66
N LEU A 428 31.43 5.10 -21.29
CA LEU A 428 30.15 5.48 -21.89
C LEU A 428 29.73 6.87 -21.43
N LYS A 429 29.16 7.66 -22.35
CA LYS A 429 28.70 9.05 -22.08
C LYS A 429 27.34 9.06 -21.39
#